data_d026fbf2608a1ac10aefe457b5615329
#
_entry.id   d026fbf2608a1ac10aefe457b5615329
#
_cell.length_a   1.000
_cell.length_b   1.000
_cell.length_c   1.000
_cell.angle_alpha   90.00
_cell.angle_beta   90.00
_cell.angle_gamma   90.00
#
_symmetry.space_group_name_H-M   'P 1'
#
loop_
_entity.id
_entity.type
_entity.pdbx_description
1 polymer ?
#
loop_
_entity_poly.entity_id
_entity_poly.type
_entity_poly.pdbx_seq_one_letter_code
_entity_poly.pdbx_strand_id
1 'polypeptide(L)'
;MKILFFDTETTGLPTNWNDPPKAWPRMVQLGFIQTVDGRPFKTFDSIIKPEGFEIPEPASEVHGISTEFATEYGRPLAKVLKTFGDAWRVSDMVVCHNYDFDANIMDGESFRVYGKYFVRGKPGFCTKVASTSVLKIPQPRGGGYKWPSLEELYHFCFGRGFDGAHDALNDVRATMECFFDMERKGFFNVNK
;
A
#
# COMPACT_ATOMS: atom_id res chain seq x y z
N MET A 1 7.71 -14.41 -12.85
CA MET A 1 6.72 -13.34 -12.69
C MET A 1 7.32 -12.21 -11.86
N LYS A 2 7.14 -10.96 -12.29
CA LYS A 2 7.58 -9.76 -11.54
C LYS A 2 6.40 -9.12 -10.84
N ILE A 3 6.47 -9.02 -9.52
CA ILE A 3 5.40 -8.44 -8.69
C ILE A 3 5.92 -7.16 -8.04
N LEU A 4 5.09 -6.12 -8.04
CA LEU A 4 5.33 -4.87 -7.31
C LEU A 4 4.39 -4.82 -6.10
N PHE A 5 4.96 -5.00 -4.91
CA PHE A 5 4.29 -4.75 -3.65
C PHE A 5 4.47 -3.29 -3.29
N PHE A 6 3.41 -2.59 -2.89
CA PHE A 6 3.53 -1.21 -2.44
C PHE A 6 2.48 -0.86 -1.40
N ASP A 7 2.78 0.16 -0.63
CA ASP A 7 1.93 0.73 0.41
C ASP A 7 2.17 2.23 0.53
N THR A 8 1.19 2.97 1.03
CA THR A 8 1.25 4.43 1.14
C THR A 8 0.78 4.92 2.49
N GLU A 9 1.60 5.77 3.16
CA GLU A 9 1.12 6.61 4.25
C GLU A 9 0.55 7.91 3.69
N THR A 10 -0.48 8.44 4.34
CA THR A 10 -1.28 9.53 3.78
C THR A 10 -1.68 10.57 4.81
N THR A 11 -2.21 11.70 4.35
CA THR A 11 -2.79 12.74 5.21
C THR A 11 -4.11 12.34 5.88
N GLY A 12 -4.55 11.10 5.76
CA GLY A 12 -5.75 10.53 6.36
C GLY A 12 -6.58 9.69 5.40
N LEU A 13 -7.84 9.48 5.73
CA LEU A 13 -8.78 8.71 4.91
C LEU A 13 -9.60 9.63 3.98
N PRO A 14 -10.12 9.11 2.85
CA PRO A 14 -10.98 9.89 1.96
C PRO A 14 -12.30 10.24 2.67
N THR A 15 -12.77 11.45 2.48
CA THR A 15 -14.07 11.89 3.01
C THR A 15 -15.23 11.10 2.40
N ASN A 16 -15.11 10.77 1.12
CA ASN A 16 -16.05 9.93 0.41
C ASN A 16 -15.28 8.94 -0.47
N TRP A 17 -15.51 7.64 -0.25
CA TRP A 17 -14.84 6.55 -0.97
C TRP A 17 -15.18 6.48 -2.46
N ASN A 18 -16.27 7.14 -2.89
CA ASN A 18 -16.68 7.21 -4.29
C ASN A 18 -16.10 8.43 -5.03
N ASP A 19 -15.36 9.29 -4.34
CA ASP A 19 -14.74 10.43 -4.99
C ASP A 19 -13.66 9.99 -6.00
N PRO A 20 -13.46 10.76 -7.07
CA PRO A 20 -12.40 10.49 -8.01
C PRO A 20 -11.03 10.58 -7.32
N PRO A 21 -10.02 9.79 -7.71
CA PRO A 21 -8.71 9.73 -7.03
C PRO A 21 -8.05 11.09 -6.77
N LYS A 22 -8.25 12.07 -7.67
CA LYS A 22 -7.73 13.43 -7.49
C LYS A 22 -8.25 14.18 -6.25
N ALA A 23 -9.39 13.74 -5.69
CA ALA A 23 -9.98 14.32 -4.48
C ALA A 23 -9.56 13.57 -3.20
N TRP A 24 -8.82 12.49 -3.34
CA TRP A 24 -8.35 11.68 -2.24
C TRP A 24 -7.22 12.36 -1.45
N PRO A 25 -6.91 11.87 -0.24
CA PRO A 25 -5.81 12.38 0.59
C PRO A 25 -4.48 12.44 -0.17
N ARG A 26 -3.55 13.21 0.39
CA ARG A 26 -2.20 13.36 -0.15
C ARG A 26 -1.32 12.22 0.37
N MET A 27 -0.42 11.75 -0.46
CA MET A 27 0.59 10.77 -0.08
C MET A 27 1.69 11.44 0.76
N VAL A 28 2.05 10.81 1.87
CA VAL A 28 3.09 11.25 2.80
C VAL A 28 4.35 10.39 2.69
N GLN A 29 4.18 9.08 2.52
CA GLN A 29 5.29 8.13 2.30
C GLN A 29 4.87 7.10 1.24
N LEU A 30 5.83 6.62 0.48
CA LEU A 30 5.67 5.49 -0.43
C LEU A 30 6.75 4.46 -0.16
N GLY A 31 6.34 3.26 0.24
CA GLY A 31 7.17 2.07 0.26
C GLY A 31 6.86 1.16 -0.93
N PHE A 32 7.88 0.55 -1.55
CA PHE A 32 7.65 -0.57 -2.46
C PHE A 32 8.79 -1.57 -2.48
N ILE A 33 8.44 -2.83 -2.76
CA ILE A 33 9.38 -3.92 -3.04
C ILE A 33 8.97 -4.58 -4.35
N GLN A 34 9.93 -4.71 -5.27
CA GLN A 34 9.76 -5.53 -6.46
C GLN A 34 10.38 -6.90 -6.25
N THR A 35 9.67 -7.94 -6.69
CA THR A 35 10.17 -9.31 -6.69
C THR A 35 10.25 -9.86 -8.11
N VAL A 36 11.17 -10.80 -8.32
CA VAL A 36 11.23 -11.69 -9.49
C VAL A 36 11.20 -13.11 -8.99
N ASP A 37 10.20 -13.87 -9.41
CA ASP A 37 10.03 -15.28 -9.03
C ASP A 37 10.13 -15.49 -7.51
N GLY A 38 9.42 -14.64 -6.77
CA GLY A 38 9.34 -14.66 -5.32
C GLY A 38 10.54 -14.08 -4.57
N ARG A 39 11.58 -13.57 -5.26
CA ARG A 39 12.79 -13.01 -4.63
C ARG A 39 12.82 -11.50 -4.78
N PRO A 40 12.96 -10.74 -3.67
CA PRO A 40 13.14 -9.29 -3.73
C PRO A 40 14.40 -8.92 -4.52
N PHE A 41 14.32 -7.93 -5.42
CA PHE A 41 15.47 -7.43 -6.15
C PHE A 41 15.59 -5.89 -6.13
N LYS A 42 14.50 -5.20 -5.80
CA LYS A 42 14.50 -3.75 -5.64
C LYS A 42 13.60 -3.36 -4.48
N THR A 43 14.13 -2.52 -3.61
CA THR A 43 13.41 -1.91 -2.49
C THR A 43 13.51 -0.40 -2.62
N PHE A 44 12.43 0.28 -2.30
CA PHE A 44 12.35 1.74 -2.29
C PHE A 44 11.51 2.21 -1.12
N ASP A 45 11.95 3.26 -0.49
CA ASP A 45 11.25 3.98 0.56
C ASP A 45 11.50 5.48 0.40
N SER A 46 10.43 6.27 0.54
CA SER A 46 10.57 7.71 0.44
C SER A 46 9.42 8.45 1.09
N ILE A 47 9.76 9.34 1.99
CA ILE A 47 8.88 10.41 2.45
C ILE A 47 8.71 11.41 1.32
N ILE A 48 7.50 11.96 1.18
CA ILE A 48 7.11 12.93 0.18
C ILE A 48 7.19 14.34 0.80
N LYS A 49 7.90 15.24 0.12
CA LYS A 49 7.91 16.64 0.52
C LYS A 49 6.51 17.24 0.34
N PRO A 50 5.87 17.79 1.38
CA PRO A 50 4.54 18.38 1.26
C PRO A 50 4.64 19.71 0.49
N GLU A 51 4.09 19.71 -0.72
CA GLU A 51 4.00 20.89 -1.59
C GLU A 51 2.54 21.37 -1.64
N GLY A 52 2.24 22.45 -0.90
CA GLY A 52 0.90 23.05 -0.87
C GLY A 52 -0.11 22.32 0.01
N PHE A 53 0.35 21.51 0.98
CA PHE A 53 -0.48 20.90 2.02
C PHE A 53 0.33 20.71 3.30
N GLU A 54 -0.38 20.49 4.40
CA GLU A 54 0.19 20.08 5.69
C GLU A 54 -0.26 18.65 6.01
N ILE A 55 0.52 17.96 6.83
CA ILE A 55 0.17 16.63 7.36
C ILE A 55 -0.62 16.85 8.64
N PRO A 56 -1.90 16.46 8.70
CA PRO A 56 -2.70 16.62 9.92
C PRO A 56 -2.11 15.83 11.09
N GLU A 57 -2.18 16.42 12.30
CA GLU A 57 -1.67 15.80 13.52
C GLU A 57 -2.20 14.37 13.73
N PRO A 58 -3.52 14.06 13.54
CA PRO A 58 -4.00 12.70 13.68
C PRO A 58 -3.36 11.69 12.71
N ALA A 59 -2.96 12.11 11.51
CA ALA A 59 -2.24 11.26 10.57
C ALA A 59 -0.79 11.07 11.00
N SER A 60 -0.14 12.18 11.42
CA SER A 60 1.23 12.17 11.96
C SER A 60 1.36 11.28 13.20
N GLU A 61 0.36 11.24 14.08
CA GLU A 61 0.32 10.35 15.24
C GLU A 61 0.31 8.86 14.84
N VAL A 62 -0.27 8.51 13.69
CA VAL A 62 -0.35 7.13 13.20
C VAL A 62 0.99 6.67 12.60
N HIS A 63 1.55 7.43 11.63
CA HIS A 63 2.74 7.02 10.88
C HIS A 63 4.03 7.73 11.33
N GLY A 64 3.97 8.64 12.30
CA GLY A 64 5.15 9.30 12.89
C GLY A 64 5.80 10.38 12.03
N ILE A 65 5.22 10.78 10.88
CA ILE A 65 5.82 11.74 9.97
C ILE A 65 5.11 13.09 10.11
N SER A 66 5.80 14.11 10.66
CA SER A 66 5.27 15.46 10.76
C SER A 66 5.51 16.27 9.47
N THR A 67 4.79 17.40 9.34
CA THR A 67 4.99 18.34 8.23
C THR A 67 6.42 18.87 8.17
N GLU A 68 7.01 19.20 9.33
CA GLU A 68 8.38 19.70 9.43
C GLU A 68 9.38 18.65 8.97
N PHE A 69 9.24 17.40 9.46
CA PHE A 69 10.10 16.31 9.09
C PHE A 69 10.02 16.00 7.58
N ALA A 70 8.80 15.93 7.05
CA ALA A 70 8.59 15.70 5.63
C ALA A 70 9.08 16.87 4.75
N THR A 71 9.05 18.10 5.25
CA THR A 71 9.57 19.28 4.53
C THR A 71 11.11 19.24 4.45
N GLU A 72 11.77 18.79 5.53
CA GLU A 72 13.23 18.72 5.60
C GLU A 72 13.79 17.52 4.84
N TYR A 73 13.22 16.32 5.04
CA TYR A 73 13.78 15.06 4.54
C TYR A 73 13.02 14.47 3.33
N GLY A 74 11.84 14.99 3.03
CA GLY A 74 11.00 14.49 1.94
C GLY A 74 11.55 14.79 0.55
N ARG A 75 11.24 13.90 -0.39
CA ARG A 75 11.60 14.06 -1.81
C ARG A 75 10.43 14.68 -2.59
N PRO A 76 10.73 15.46 -3.65
CA PRO A 76 9.70 15.95 -4.55
C PRO A 76 8.84 14.82 -5.11
N LEU A 77 7.52 14.99 -5.05
CA LEU A 77 6.54 13.99 -5.48
C LEU A 77 6.80 13.45 -6.88
N ALA A 78 7.11 14.34 -7.85
CA ALA A 78 7.36 13.92 -9.24
C ALA A 78 8.53 12.94 -9.38
N LYS A 79 9.60 13.06 -8.55
CA LYS A 79 10.72 12.13 -8.55
C LYS A 79 10.31 10.75 -7.99
N VAL A 80 9.50 10.74 -6.95
CA VAL A 80 9.00 9.51 -6.32
C VAL A 80 8.07 8.78 -7.28
N LEU A 81 7.11 9.48 -7.89
CA LEU A 81 6.20 8.92 -8.88
C LEU A 81 6.93 8.38 -10.12
N LYS A 82 8.01 9.07 -10.56
CA LYS A 82 8.84 8.54 -11.65
C LYS A 82 9.49 7.22 -11.27
N THR A 83 10.05 7.12 -10.07
CA THR A 83 10.71 5.90 -9.58
C THR A 83 9.71 4.74 -9.47
N PHE A 84 8.52 5.01 -8.96
CA PHE A 84 7.42 4.03 -8.93
C PHE A 84 6.97 3.64 -10.33
N GLY A 85 6.76 4.60 -11.23
CA GLY A 85 6.33 4.36 -12.61
C GLY A 85 7.33 3.49 -13.39
N ASP A 86 8.65 3.66 -13.16
CA ASP A 86 9.68 2.81 -13.73
C ASP A 86 9.59 1.36 -13.21
N ALA A 87 9.33 1.19 -11.90
CA ALA A 87 9.11 -0.11 -11.29
C ALA A 87 7.79 -0.75 -11.79
N TRP A 88 6.70 0.02 -11.77
CA TRP A 88 5.39 -0.43 -12.23
C TRP A 88 5.43 -0.91 -13.69
N ARG A 89 6.10 -0.18 -14.59
CA ARG A 89 6.16 -0.51 -16.02
C ARG A 89 6.68 -1.92 -16.30
N VAL A 90 7.68 -2.36 -15.55
CA VAL A 90 8.34 -3.68 -15.74
C VAL A 90 7.75 -4.80 -14.90
N SER A 91 6.77 -4.51 -14.04
CA SER A 91 6.07 -5.50 -13.23
C SER A 91 4.88 -6.08 -14.00
N ASP A 92 4.54 -7.34 -13.72
CA ASP A 92 3.41 -8.05 -14.32
C ASP A 92 2.10 -7.76 -13.58
N MET A 93 2.19 -7.55 -12.25
CA MET A 93 1.07 -7.21 -11.38
C MET A 93 1.50 -6.35 -10.20
N VAL A 94 0.51 -5.79 -9.50
CA VAL A 94 0.69 -5.01 -8.28
C VAL A 94 -0.07 -5.64 -7.12
N VAL A 95 0.48 -5.56 -5.90
CA VAL A 95 -0.09 -6.16 -4.69
C VAL A 95 -0.03 -5.15 -3.54
N CYS A 96 -1.16 -4.97 -2.83
CA CYS A 96 -1.26 -4.19 -1.61
C CYS A 96 -2.09 -4.93 -0.56
N HIS A 97 -1.97 -4.50 0.70
CA HIS A 97 -2.96 -4.82 1.72
C HIS A 97 -3.98 -3.69 1.82
N ASN A 98 -5.03 -3.72 1.05
CA ASN A 98 -6.06 -2.71 0.77
C ASN A 98 -5.84 -1.98 -0.57
N TYR A 99 -5.61 -2.75 -1.63
CA TYR A 99 -5.26 -2.29 -2.97
C TYR A 99 -6.06 -1.09 -3.49
N ASP A 100 -7.37 -1.04 -3.24
CA ASP A 100 -8.19 0.07 -3.73
C ASP A 100 -7.82 1.41 -3.10
N PHE A 101 -7.40 1.40 -1.83
CA PHE A 101 -6.94 2.62 -1.17
C PHE A 101 -5.63 3.11 -1.79
N ASP A 102 -4.60 2.28 -1.79
CA ASP A 102 -3.28 2.66 -2.27
C ASP A 102 -3.26 3.01 -3.76
N ALA A 103 -4.03 2.25 -4.56
CA ALA A 103 -4.17 2.55 -5.98
C ALA A 103 -4.84 3.92 -6.22
N ASN A 104 -5.85 4.29 -5.43
CA ASN A 104 -6.48 5.61 -5.54
C ASN A 104 -5.56 6.74 -5.09
N ILE A 105 -4.79 6.54 -4.01
CA ILE A 105 -3.78 7.52 -3.59
C ILE A 105 -2.75 7.75 -4.70
N MET A 106 -2.16 6.68 -5.22
CA MET A 106 -1.17 6.77 -6.29
C MET A 106 -1.73 7.37 -7.59
N ASP A 107 -2.94 6.99 -7.98
CA ASP A 107 -3.61 7.57 -9.15
C ASP A 107 -3.95 9.05 -8.91
N GLY A 108 -4.35 9.44 -7.71
CA GLY A 108 -4.60 10.83 -7.33
C GLY A 108 -3.35 11.69 -7.46
N GLU A 109 -2.23 11.24 -6.91
CA GLU A 109 -0.94 11.95 -7.02
C GLU A 109 -0.41 11.97 -8.46
N SER A 110 -0.58 10.88 -9.20
CA SER A 110 -0.23 10.82 -10.61
C SER A 110 -1.04 11.81 -11.44
N PHE A 111 -2.34 11.93 -11.17
CA PHE A 111 -3.19 12.91 -11.86
C PHE A 111 -2.77 14.36 -11.54
N ARG A 112 -2.42 14.67 -10.29
CA ARG A 112 -1.94 16.00 -9.89
C ARG A 112 -0.66 16.41 -10.61
N VAL A 113 0.25 15.46 -10.86
CA VAL A 113 1.55 15.74 -11.50
C VAL A 113 1.50 15.60 -13.02
N TYR A 114 0.80 14.59 -13.55
CA TYR A 114 0.85 14.23 -14.97
C TYR A 114 -0.50 14.34 -15.70
N GLY A 115 -1.58 14.63 -15.00
CA GLY A 115 -2.94 14.63 -15.56
C GLY A 115 -3.44 13.25 -15.98
N LYS A 116 -2.88 12.16 -15.43
CA LYS A 116 -3.15 10.78 -15.86
C LYS A 116 -3.26 9.84 -14.65
N TYR A 117 -4.16 8.85 -14.77
CA TYR A 117 -4.23 7.68 -13.92
C TYR A 117 -3.49 6.53 -14.62
N PHE A 118 -2.76 5.70 -13.87
CA PHE A 118 -2.03 4.59 -14.49
C PHE A 118 -1.93 3.30 -13.67
N VAL A 119 -2.08 3.36 -12.34
CA VAL A 119 -1.82 2.20 -11.47
C VAL A 119 -2.73 1.03 -11.82
N ARG A 120 -4.00 1.31 -12.08
CA ARG A 120 -5.02 0.32 -12.47
C ARG A 120 -4.87 -0.22 -13.90
N GLY A 121 -3.87 0.21 -14.64
CA GLY A 121 -3.51 -0.34 -15.96
C GLY A 121 -2.86 -1.72 -15.91
N LYS A 122 -2.66 -2.29 -14.70
CA LYS A 122 -2.15 -3.66 -14.47
C LYS A 122 -3.08 -4.44 -13.55
N PRO A 123 -3.01 -5.80 -13.59
CA PRO A 123 -3.68 -6.63 -12.60
C PRO A 123 -3.30 -6.22 -11.18
N GLY A 124 -4.29 -5.96 -10.35
CA GLY A 124 -4.12 -5.63 -8.94
C GLY A 124 -4.58 -6.79 -8.05
N PHE A 125 -3.86 -7.07 -6.98
CA PHE A 125 -4.23 -8.07 -5.99
C PHE A 125 -4.30 -7.46 -4.60
N CYS A 126 -5.39 -7.72 -3.89
CA CYS A 126 -5.63 -7.23 -2.53
C CYS A 126 -5.54 -8.38 -1.54
N THR A 127 -4.46 -8.43 -0.74
CA THR A 127 -4.29 -9.47 0.28
C THR A 127 -5.37 -9.41 1.36
N LYS A 128 -5.86 -8.22 1.70
CA LYS A 128 -6.95 -7.99 2.65
C LYS A 128 -8.25 -8.67 2.23
N VAL A 129 -8.66 -8.46 0.98
CA VAL A 129 -9.88 -9.07 0.44
C VAL A 129 -9.71 -10.57 0.29
N ALA A 130 -8.59 -11.01 -0.30
CA ALA A 130 -8.33 -12.41 -0.57
C ALA A 130 -8.23 -13.27 0.71
N SER A 131 -7.71 -12.72 1.81
CA SER A 131 -7.57 -13.43 3.08
C SER A 131 -8.85 -13.47 3.92
N THR A 132 -9.87 -12.65 3.61
CA THR A 132 -11.10 -12.55 4.42
C THR A 132 -11.81 -13.89 4.60
N SER A 133 -11.98 -14.65 3.51
CA SER A 133 -12.63 -15.97 3.54
C SER A 133 -11.77 -17.07 4.17
N VAL A 134 -10.47 -16.83 4.31
CA VAL A 134 -9.51 -17.76 4.92
C VAL A 134 -9.47 -17.54 6.43
N LEU A 135 -9.29 -16.30 6.88
CA LEU A 135 -9.19 -15.96 8.31
C LEU A 135 -10.53 -16.06 9.02
N LYS A 136 -11.64 -15.76 8.33
CA LYS A 136 -13.02 -15.86 8.86
C LYS A 136 -13.22 -15.14 10.19
N ILE A 137 -12.62 -13.96 10.35
CA ILE A 137 -12.79 -13.16 11.58
C ILE A 137 -14.22 -12.62 11.60
N PRO A 138 -15.02 -12.96 12.64
CA PRO A 138 -16.41 -12.55 12.70
C PRO A 138 -16.57 -11.02 12.73
N GLN A 139 -17.57 -10.51 12.04
CA GLN A 139 -17.94 -9.10 12.20
C GLN A 139 -18.60 -8.89 13.59
N PRO A 140 -18.26 -7.80 14.32
CA PRO A 140 -18.81 -7.53 15.65
C PRO A 140 -20.33 -7.42 15.69
N ARG A 141 -20.95 -7.01 14.58
CA ARG A 141 -22.40 -6.82 14.45
C ARG A 141 -23.12 -7.96 13.73
N GLY A 142 -22.44 -9.10 13.50
CA GLY A 142 -22.97 -10.24 12.74
C GLY A 142 -22.97 -9.99 11.22
N GLY A 143 -23.35 -11.03 10.45
CA GLY A 143 -23.52 -10.88 9.01
C GLY A 143 -22.29 -11.18 8.14
N GLY A 144 -21.36 -12.03 8.64
CA GLY A 144 -20.22 -12.47 7.84
C GLY A 144 -18.86 -12.20 8.49
N TYR A 145 -17.83 -12.03 7.67
CA TYR A 145 -16.48 -11.83 8.15
C TYR A 145 -16.01 -10.40 7.87
N LYS A 146 -15.27 -9.81 8.82
CA LYS A 146 -14.61 -8.53 8.60
C LYS A 146 -13.37 -8.71 7.72
N TRP A 147 -12.97 -7.66 7.06
CA TRP A 147 -11.66 -7.58 6.43
C TRP A 147 -10.57 -7.59 7.50
N PRO A 148 -9.59 -8.50 7.43
CA PRO A 148 -8.49 -8.51 8.40
C PRO A 148 -7.60 -7.27 8.24
N SER A 149 -7.01 -6.82 9.34
CA SER A 149 -5.87 -5.91 9.30
C SER A 149 -4.62 -6.67 8.82
N LEU A 150 -3.57 -5.93 8.44
CA LEU A 150 -2.29 -6.54 8.07
C LEU A 150 -1.67 -7.31 9.25
N GLU A 151 -1.77 -6.77 10.45
CA GLU A 151 -1.32 -7.45 11.67
C GLU A 151 -2.05 -8.77 11.94
N GLU A 152 -3.38 -8.79 11.74
CA GLU A 152 -4.18 -10.01 11.88
C GLU A 152 -3.79 -11.06 10.83
N LEU A 153 -3.56 -10.64 9.58
CA LEU A 153 -3.08 -11.53 8.53
C LEU A 153 -1.67 -12.04 8.83
N TYR A 154 -0.77 -11.17 9.27
CA TYR A 154 0.60 -11.55 9.61
C TYR A 154 0.64 -12.51 10.79
N HIS A 155 -0.17 -12.26 11.82
CA HIS A 155 -0.32 -13.19 12.95
C HIS A 155 -0.86 -14.56 12.53
N PHE A 156 -1.84 -14.58 11.62
CA PHE A 156 -2.36 -15.83 11.05
C PHE A 156 -1.27 -16.62 10.29
N CYS A 157 -0.43 -15.94 9.52
CA CYS A 157 0.62 -16.57 8.74
C CYS A 157 1.76 -17.14 9.62
N PHE A 158 2.19 -16.36 10.63
CA PHE A 158 3.47 -16.58 11.33
C PHE A 158 3.34 -16.77 12.86
N GLY A 159 2.15 -16.64 13.46
CA GLY A 159 1.93 -16.80 14.89
C GLY A 159 2.52 -15.69 15.76
N ARG A 160 2.94 -14.57 15.14
CA ARG A 160 3.55 -13.40 15.81
C ARG A 160 3.17 -12.12 15.09
N GLY A 161 3.38 -10.97 15.72
CA GLY A 161 3.29 -9.66 15.07
C GLY A 161 4.55 -9.35 14.24
N PHE A 162 4.54 -8.20 13.57
CA PHE A 162 5.71 -7.58 12.93
C PHE A 162 5.95 -6.20 13.54
N ASP A 163 7.20 -5.74 13.46
CA ASP A 163 7.60 -4.46 14.02
C ASP A 163 7.43 -3.33 13.00
N GLY A 164 7.13 -2.13 13.52
CA GLY A 164 7.08 -0.90 12.72
C GLY A 164 5.86 -0.82 11.79
N ALA A 165 4.71 -1.31 12.24
CA ALA A 165 3.43 -1.04 11.57
C ALA A 165 3.22 0.47 11.40
N HIS A 166 2.54 0.86 10.30
CA HIS A 166 2.36 2.25 9.87
C HIS A 166 3.66 2.95 9.44
N ASP A 167 4.64 2.18 8.98
CA ASP A 167 5.71 2.61 8.09
C ASP A 167 5.52 1.88 6.76
N ALA A 168 5.37 2.62 5.68
CA ALA A 168 4.98 2.04 4.38
C ALA A 168 5.91 0.91 3.92
N LEU A 169 7.22 0.99 4.17
CA LEU A 169 8.14 -0.08 3.76
C LEU A 169 8.00 -1.34 4.63
N ASN A 170 7.76 -1.19 5.93
CA ASN A 170 7.53 -2.32 6.83
C ASN A 170 6.21 -3.02 6.50
N ASP A 171 5.16 -2.26 6.20
CA ASP A 171 3.86 -2.79 5.79
C ASP A 171 3.94 -3.51 4.43
N VAL A 172 4.75 -3.00 3.49
CA VAL A 172 5.07 -3.71 2.23
C VAL A 172 5.79 -5.04 2.49
N ARG A 173 6.76 -5.08 3.41
CA ARG A 173 7.46 -6.33 3.76
C ARG A 173 6.50 -7.36 4.35
N ALA A 174 5.70 -6.94 5.32
CA ALA A 174 4.69 -7.80 5.93
C ALA A 174 3.67 -8.30 4.89
N THR A 175 3.19 -7.43 4.01
CA THR A 175 2.28 -7.79 2.91
C THR A 175 2.91 -8.81 1.96
N MET A 176 4.17 -8.61 1.56
CA MET A 176 4.91 -9.53 0.68
C MET A 176 5.12 -10.90 1.33
N GLU A 177 5.52 -10.93 2.59
CA GLU A 177 5.72 -12.18 3.33
C GLU A 177 4.42 -12.97 3.46
N CYS A 178 3.33 -12.29 3.85
CA CYS A 178 1.99 -12.88 3.92
C CYS A 178 1.53 -13.40 2.55
N PHE A 179 1.73 -12.62 1.49
CA PHE A 179 1.32 -13.01 0.14
C PHE A 179 1.98 -14.33 -0.28
N PHE A 180 3.30 -14.46 -0.14
CA PHE A 180 4.01 -15.68 -0.52
C PHE A 180 3.73 -16.86 0.43
N ASP A 181 3.49 -16.63 1.71
CA ASP A 181 3.07 -17.68 2.64
C ASP A 181 1.69 -18.23 2.26
N MET A 182 0.73 -17.35 1.98
CA MET A 182 -0.63 -17.72 1.59
C MET A 182 -0.67 -18.40 0.20
N GLU A 183 0.17 -17.96 -0.74
CA GLU A 183 0.34 -18.62 -2.05
C GLU A 183 0.91 -20.05 -1.87
N ARG A 184 1.98 -20.20 -1.10
CA ARG A 184 2.60 -21.49 -0.80
C ARG A 184 1.63 -22.48 -0.12
N LYS A 185 0.74 -21.98 0.74
CA LYS A 185 -0.31 -22.75 1.41
C LYS A 185 -1.51 -23.03 0.51
N GLY A 186 -1.55 -22.50 -0.71
CA GLY A 186 -2.64 -22.69 -1.67
C GLY A 186 -3.89 -21.84 -1.40
N PHE A 187 -3.82 -20.86 -0.51
CA PHE A 187 -4.92 -19.92 -0.23
C PHE A 187 -5.04 -18.81 -1.27
N PHE A 188 -3.92 -18.36 -1.82
CA PHE A 188 -3.90 -17.41 -2.93
C PHE A 188 -3.53 -18.11 -4.23
N ASN A 189 -4.24 -17.78 -5.31
CA ASN A 189 -3.94 -18.28 -6.64
C ASN A 189 -3.90 -17.10 -7.62
N VAL A 190 -2.70 -16.69 -7.96
CA VAL A 190 -2.43 -15.56 -8.86
C VAL A 190 -2.19 -15.96 -10.31
N ASN A 191 -2.20 -17.27 -10.61
CA ASN A 191 -1.96 -17.84 -11.95
C ASN A 191 -3.25 -18.28 -12.65
N LYS A 192 -4.42 -17.85 -12.16
CA LYS A 192 -5.72 -18.15 -12.77
C LYS A 192 -6.35 -16.92 -13.38
#